data_2b2b779e0779b961e1d22d96830bc022
#
_entry.id   2b2b779e0779b961e1d22d96830bc022
#
_cell.length_a   1.000
_cell.length_b   1.000
_cell.length_c   1.000
_cell.angle_alpha   90.00
_cell.angle_beta   90.00
_cell.angle_gamma   90.00
#
_symmetry.space_group_name_H-M   'P 1'
#
loop_
_entity.id
_entity.type
_entity.pdbx_description
1 polymer ?
#
loop_
_entity_poly.entity_id
_entity_poly.type
_entity_poly.pdbx_seq_one_letter_code
_entity_poly.pdbx_strand_id
1 'polypeptide(L)'
;MQQQTPLPAASLGLAASLALVAVLGPAGIDMYLASMPAMARELHTSYANVQLSLTVFLLALGGGQLLCGPLTDMLGRRRPLLAGIAVYILAAVWASQADQLTTLLLARTLQGMGAALTLVVVMSMVRDVADGVQAAQLFALLMTIVGLAPVLAPAVGGLLDAHYGWRAVMLALASLGVLTLLNSALFLPETLPRARRVSPQGMHRTYARIALDRAFLLPALALSATFFFLFAYIGGASLVYQRDFGLSASSFGLVFGATGVAVLLGAMASGRLVEKYGVARLSVTGSAAMLCGAGLALLGAWAGAGIAAVVPGMFVALFGLGIAEAALMAMAMGSQQRALGSTAALLGAIQMTLSSLATPLAASLSEWGPLPWLLFLTVAGLLVSWLTLATARVHPVHASSLGAH
;
A
#
# COMPACT_ATOMS: atom_id res chain seq x y z
N MET A 1 4.08 -25.02 36.18
CA MET A 1 5.04 -24.46 35.22
C MET A 1 5.13 -25.40 34.03
N GLN A 2 4.27 -25.23 33.02
CA GLN A 2 4.40 -25.96 31.76
C GLN A 2 5.52 -25.29 30.96
N GLN A 3 6.58 -25.98 30.70
CA GLN A 3 7.64 -25.58 29.79
C GLN A 3 7.01 -25.29 28.42
N GLN A 4 6.94 -24.02 28.03
CA GLN A 4 6.63 -23.62 26.68
C GLN A 4 7.82 -24.09 25.84
N THR A 5 7.63 -25.07 25.00
CA THR A 5 8.55 -25.38 23.90
C THR A 5 8.73 -24.07 23.10
N PRO A 6 9.95 -23.52 22.99
CA PRO A 6 10.17 -22.36 22.16
C PRO A 6 9.74 -22.70 20.74
N LEU A 7 8.87 -21.90 20.14
CA LEU A 7 8.61 -21.97 18.70
C LEU A 7 9.98 -21.83 18.00
N PRO A 8 10.28 -22.66 16.99
CA PRO A 8 11.56 -22.59 16.31
C PRO A 8 11.78 -21.16 15.83
N ALA A 9 12.96 -20.62 16.12
CA ALA A 9 13.40 -19.32 15.64
C ALA A 9 12.96 -19.15 14.19
N ALA A 10 12.37 -17.99 13.83
CA ALA A 10 11.70 -17.77 12.56
C ALA A 10 12.52 -18.33 11.40
N SER A 11 12.20 -19.55 10.96
CA SER A 11 12.95 -20.23 9.91
C SER A 11 12.79 -19.41 8.63
N LEU A 12 13.81 -19.41 7.78
CA LEU A 12 13.74 -18.76 6.46
C LEU A 12 12.48 -19.18 5.69
N GLY A 13 12.02 -20.41 5.87
CA GLY A 13 10.79 -20.93 5.29
C GLY A 13 9.53 -20.24 5.81
N LEU A 14 9.45 -19.97 7.12
CA LEU A 14 8.32 -19.21 7.70
C LEU A 14 8.29 -17.78 7.16
N ALA A 15 9.45 -17.12 7.13
CA ALA A 15 9.57 -15.76 6.59
C ALA A 15 9.16 -15.68 5.12
N ALA A 16 9.62 -16.64 4.28
CA ALA A 16 9.23 -16.71 2.88
C ALA A 16 7.74 -16.97 2.69
N SER A 17 7.13 -17.83 3.53
CA SER A 17 5.69 -18.11 3.49
C SER A 17 4.86 -16.87 3.87
N LEU A 18 5.25 -16.14 4.91
CA LEU A 18 4.58 -14.88 5.29
C LEU A 18 4.75 -13.79 4.23
N ALA A 19 5.93 -13.73 3.59
CA ALA A 19 6.19 -12.80 2.51
C ALA A 19 5.31 -13.07 1.28
N LEU A 20 5.14 -14.33 0.91
CA LEU A 20 4.27 -14.74 -0.19
C LEU A 20 2.82 -14.32 0.06
N VAL A 21 2.34 -14.44 1.31
CA VAL A 21 1.00 -13.94 1.69
C VAL A 21 0.93 -12.42 1.62
N ALA A 22 1.96 -11.72 2.12
CA ALA A 22 1.98 -10.25 2.18
C ALA A 22 1.96 -9.59 0.79
N VAL A 23 2.46 -10.26 -0.24
CA VAL A 23 2.49 -9.76 -1.63
C VAL A 23 1.11 -9.76 -2.29
N LEU A 24 0.12 -10.55 -1.83
CA LEU A 24 -1.20 -10.64 -2.47
C LEU A 24 -1.91 -9.29 -2.59
N GLY A 25 -1.87 -8.45 -1.55
CA GLY A 25 -2.47 -7.13 -1.56
C GLY A 25 -1.83 -6.21 -2.60
N PRO A 26 -0.53 -5.91 -2.51
CA PRO A 26 0.18 -5.09 -3.49
C PRO A 26 0.09 -5.63 -4.93
N ALA A 27 0.24 -6.94 -5.14
CA ALA A 27 0.07 -7.52 -6.47
C ALA A 27 -1.35 -7.27 -7.02
N GLY A 28 -2.37 -7.41 -6.18
CA GLY A 28 -3.76 -7.09 -6.52
C GLY A 28 -4.01 -5.62 -6.84
N ILE A 29 -3.19 -4.71 -6.35
CA ILE A 29 -3.23 -3.26 -6.67
C ILE A 29 -2.52 -3.00 -7.99
N ASP A 30 -1.27 -3.45 -8.13
CA ASP A 30 -0.35 -2.91 -9.13
C ASP A 30 -0.34 -3.71 -10.44
N MET A 31 -0.64 -5.03 -10.39
CA MET A 31 -0.41 -5.91 -11.53
C MET A 31 -1.34 -5.61 -12.72
N TYR A 32 -2.56 -5.13 -12.50
CA TYR A 32 -3.53 -4.87 -13.57
C TYR A 32 -3.60 -3.41 -14.02
N LEU A 33 -2.76 -2.52 -13.45
CA LEU A 33 -2.77 -1.09 -13.79
C LEU A 33 -2.53 -0.84 -15.29
N ALA A 34 -1.63 -1.60 -15.90
CA ALA A 34 -1.33 -1.51 -17.33
C ALA A 34 -2.56 -1.85 -18.20
N SER A 35 -3.45 -2.70 -17.70
CA SER A 35 -4.62 -3.22 -18.42
C SER A 35 -5.83 -2.29 -18.38
N MET A 36 -5.86 -1.31 -17.47
CA MET A 36 -7.06 -0.48 -17.25
C MET A 36 -7.60 0.23 -18.49
N PRO A 37 -6.77 0.80 -19.38
CA PRO A 37 -7.29 1.40 -20.62
C PRO A 37 -7.91 0.36 -21.57
N ALA A 38 -7.40 -0.87 -21.61
CA ALA A 38 -7.99 -1.97 -22.39
C ALA A 38 -9.33 -2.43 -21.78
N MET A 39 -9.39 -2.56 -20.45
CA MET A 39 -10.62 -2.89 -19.71
C MET A 39 -11.73 -1.85 -19.98
N ALA A 40 -11.40 -0.55 -20.01
CA ALA A 40 -12.38 0.50 -20.30
C ALA A 40 -13.00 0.33 -21.69
N ARG A 41 -12.18 0.00 -22.68
CA ARG A 41 -12.65 -0.25 -24.06
C ARG A 41 -13.53 -1.51 -24.15
N GLU A 42 -13.10 -2.62 -23.56
CA GLU A 42 -13.83 -3.89 -23.63
C GLU A 42 -15.14 -3.89 -22.82
N LEU A 43 -15.14 -3.22 -21.67
CA LEU A 43 -16.33 -3.08 -20.82
C LEU A 43 -17.24 -1.91 -21.27
N HIS A 44 -16.93 -1.26 -22.40
CA HIS A 44 -17.68 -0.13 -22.96
C HIS A 44 -17.98 0.97 -21.94
N THR A 45 -16.97 1.37 -21.17
CA THR A 45 -17.11 2.36 -20.09
C THR A 45 -15.94 3.35 -20.08
N SER A 46 -16.04 4.41 -19.27
CA SER A 46 -14.93 5.36 -19.13
C SER A 46 -13.76 4.79 -18.32
N TYR A 47 -12.58 5.34 -18.50
CA TYR A 47 -11.40 4.98 -17.71
C TYR A 47 -11.62 5.28 -16.22
N ALA A 48 -12.26 6.41 -15.89
CA ALA A 48 -12.62 6.77 -14.51
C ALA A 48 -13.52 5.72 -13.86
N ASN A 49 -14.46 5.12 -14.61
CA ASN A 49 -15.32 4.06 -14.11
C ASN A 49 -14.54 2.77 -13.84
N VAL A 50 -13.58 2.40 -14.67
CA VAL A 50 -12.70 1.23 -14.41
C VAL A 50 -11.85 1.48 -13.17
N GLN A 51 -11.38 2.69 -12.92
CA GLN A 51 -10.64 3.05 -11.72
C GLN A 51 -11.43 2.83 -10.42
N LEU A 52 -12.77 2.83 -10.47
CA LEU A 52 -13.60 2.42 -9.34
C LEU A 52 -13.30 0.99 -8.87
N SER A 53 -12.77 0.12 -9.75
CA SER A 53 -12.36 -1.23 -9.38
C SER A 53 -11.18 -1.23 -8.39
N LEU A 54 -10.27 -0.27 -8.52
CA LEU A 54 -9.21 -0.04 -7.53
C LEU A 54 -9.76 0.63 -6.27
N THR A 55 -10.64 1.61 -6.43
CA THR A 55 -11.32 2.30 -5.31
C THR A 55 -12.01 1.31 -4.37
N VAL A 56 -12.87 0.43 -4.90
CA VAL A 56 -13.62 -0.53 -4.07
C VAL A 56 -12.70 -1.59 -3.45
N PHE A 57 -11.62 -1.97 -4.15
CA PHE A 57 -10.59 -2.86 -3.59
C PHE A 57 -9.91 -2.20 -2.39
N LEU A 58 -9.48 -0.95 -2.49
CA LEU A 58 -8.82 -0.20 -1.41
C LEU A 58 -9.77 0.07 -0.24
N LEU A 59 -11.03 0.42 -0.50
CA LEU A 59 -12.05 0.57 0.54
C LEU A 59 -12.29 -0.73 1.29
N ALA A 60 -12.39 -1.84 0.57
CA ALA A 60 -12.56 -3.17 1.15
C ALA A 60 -11.30 -3.60 1.93
N LEU A 61 -10.11 -3.32 1.40
CA LEU A 61 -8.84 -3.56 2.08
C LEU A 61 -8.73 -2.75 3.38
N GLY A 62 -9.01 -1.45 3.34
CA GLY A 62 -8.93 -0.57 4.51
C GLY A 62 -10.01 -0.88 5.55
N GLY A 63 -11.27 -0.90 5.14
CA GLY A 63 -12.40 -1.22 6.04
C GLY A 63 -12.29 -2.64 6.60
N GLY A 64 -11.84 -3.58 5.78
CA GLY A 64 -11.61 -4.96 6.18
C GLY A 64 -10.57 -5.10 7.30
N GLN A 65 -9.52 -4.28 7.33
CA GLN A 65 -8.51 -4.32 8.39
C GLN A 65 -9.11 -4.10 9.79
N LEU A 66 -10.09 -3.19 9.92
CA LEU A 66 -10.77 -2.93 11.19
C LEU A 66 -11.61 -4.12 11.67
N LEU A 67 -12.23 -4.83 10.73
CA LEU A 67 -13.10 -5.98 11.03
C LEU A 67 -12.31 -7.26 11.22
N CYS A 68 -11.26 -7.46 10.42
CA CYS A 68 -10.48 -8.69 10.39
C CYS A 68 -9.59 -8.85 11.64
N GLY A 69 -9.10 -7.75 12.25
CA GLY A 69 -8.30 -7.80 13.48
C GLY A 69 -9.00 -8.59 14.58
N PRO A 70 -10.17 -8.14 15.05
CA PRO A 70 -10.97 -8.85 16.06
C PRO A 70 -11.32 -10.28 15.67
N LEU A 71 -11.66 -10.50 14.40
CA LEU A 71 -12.04 -11.82 13.88
C LEU A 71 -10.90 -12.82 14.03
N THR A 72 -9.67 -12.40 13.71
CA THR A 72 -8.48 -13.25 13.80
C THR A 72 -8.04 -13.49 15.23
N ASP A 73 -8.30 -12.56 16.15
CA ASP A 73 -8.04 -12.73 17.58
C ASP A 73 -9.02 -13.71 18.24
N MET A 74 -10.23 -13.85 17.71
CA MET A 74 -11.23 -14.81 18.17
C MET A 74 -11.07 -16.20 17.58
N LEU A 75 -10.88 -16.32 16.26
CA LEU A 75 -10.88 -17.58 15.53
C LEU A 75 -9.50 -18.27 15.47
N GLY A 76 -8.44 -17.52 15.81
CA GLY A 76 -7.05 -17.93 15.55
C GLY A 76 -6.56 -17.35 14.22
N ARG A 77 -5.31 -17.61 13.86
CA ARG A 77 -4.67 -17.01 12.67
C ARG A 77 -4.90 -17.83 11.40
N ARG A 78 -4.68 -19.13 11.49
CA ARG A 78 -4.61 -20.01 10.33
C ARG A 78 -5.93 -20.12 9.57
N ARG A 79 -7.05 -20.29 10.25
CA ARG A 79 -8.36 -20.46 9.59
C ARG A 79 -8.78 -19.21 8.82
N PRO A 80 -8.75 -17.99 9.42
CA PRO A 80 -9.05 -16.76 8.69
C PRO A 80 -8.08 -16.50 7.53
N LEU A 81 -6.79 -16.84 7.69
CA LEU A 81 -5.81 -16.73 6.62
C LEU A 81 -6.21 -17.54 5.39
N LEU A 82 -6.45 -18.83 5.57
CA LEU A 82 -6.82 -19.71 4.45
C LEU A 82 -8.15 -19.29 3.81
N ALA A 83 -9.12 -18.87 4.62
CA ALA A 83 -10.39 -18.34 4.11
C ALA A 83 -10.19 -17.06 3.31
N GLY A 84 -9.36 -16.13 3.79
CA GLY A 84 -9.03 -14.87 3.09
C GLY A 84 -8.37 -15.12 1.74
N ILE A 85 -7.39 -16.04 1.70
CA ILE A 85 -6.73 -16.42 0.44
C ILE A 85 -7.73 -17.10 -0.52
N ALA A 86 -8.60 -17.97 -0.01
CA ALA A 86 -9.63 -18.61 -0.85
C ALA A 86 -10.60 -17.60 -1.44
N VAL A 87 -11.08 -16.62 -0.64
CA VAL A 87 -11.91 -15.51 -1.13
C VAL A 87 -11.16 -14.70 -2.20
N TYR A 88 -9.88 -14.39 -1.98
CA TYR A 88 -9.04 -13.68 -2.95
C TYR A 88 -8.97 -14.42 -4.30
N ILE A 89 -8.74 -15.74 -4.28
CA ILE A 89 -8.67 -16.59 -5.48
C ILE A 89 -10.00 -16.58 -6.23
N LEU A 90 -11.10 -16.91 -5.54
CA LEU A 90 -12.43 -16.98 -6.15
C LEU A 90 -12.85 -15.65 -6.75
N ALA A 91 -12.55 -14.55 -6.05
CA ALA A 91 -12.81 -13.20 -6.53
C ALA A 91 -11.94 -12.85 -7.75
N ALA A 92 -10.67 -13.24 -7.79
CA ALA A 92 -9.80 -13.02 -8.95
C ALA A 92 -10.28 -13.81 -10.19
N VAL A 93 -10.69 -15.07 -10.01
CA VAL A 93 -11.31 -15.87 -11.08
C VAL A 93 -12.61 -15.23 -11.55
N TRP A 94 -13.47 -14.77 -10.64
CA TRP A 94 -14.70 -14.09 -11.00
C TRP A 94 -14.42 -12.77 -11.75
N ALA A 95 -13.46 -11.98 -11.32
CA ALA A 95 -13.02 -10.78 -12.02
C ALA A 95 -12.56 -11.06 -13.46
N SER A 96 -11.87 -12.19 -13.70
CA SER A 96 -11.40 -12.56 -15.05
C SER A 96 -12.55 -12.88 -16.03
N GLN A 97 -13.74 -13.18 -15.50
CA GLN A 97 -14.95 -13.51 -16.29
C GLN A 97 -15.91 -12.32 -16.38
N ALA A 98 -15.50 -11.13 -15.93
CA ALA A 98 -16.37 -9.97 -15.93
C ALA A 98 -16.58 -9.42 -17.37
N ASP A 99 -17.84 -9.34 -17.77
CA ASP A 99 -18.28 -8.71 -19.02
C ASP A 99 -18.99 -7.36 -18.78
N GLN A 100 -19.18 -7.01 -17.51
CA GLN A 100 -19.78 -5.76 -17.06
C GLN A 100 -18.98 -5.15 -15.92
N LEU A 101 -18.96 -3.82 -15.86
CA LEU A 101 -18.30 -3.07 -14.81
C LEU A 101 -18.78 -3.51 -13.41
N THR A 102 -20.09 -3.69 -13.20
CA THR A 102 -20.65 -4.08 -11.90
C THR A 102 -20.08 -5.41 -11.40
N THR A 103 -19.96 -6.41 -12.28
CA THR A 103 -19.36 -7.72 -11.95
C THR A 103 -17.91 -7.55 -11.52
N LEU A 104 -17.14 -6.73 -12.25
CA LEU A 104 -15.77 -6.41 -11.91
C LEU A 104 -15.67 -5.74 -10.53
N LEU A 105 -16.52 -4.72 -10.25
CA LEU A 105 -16.52 -4.00 -8.98
C LEU A 105 -16.83 -4.92 -7.79
N LEU A 106 -17.83 -5.79 -7.92
CA LEU A 106 -18.19 -6.76 -6.87
C LEU A 106 -17.05 -7.75 -6.62
N ALA A 107 -16.48 -8.30 -7.69
CA ALA A 107 -15.35 -9.21 -7.58
C ALA A 107 -14.12 -8.51 -6.91
N ARG A 108 -13.81 -7.28 -7.29
CA ARG A 108 -12.71 -6.51 -6.71
C ARG A 108 -12.95 -6.15 -5.23
N THR A 109 -14.20 -5.89 -4.84
CA THR A 109 -14.58 -5.69 -3.44
C THR A 109 -14.29 -6.94 -2.60
N LEU A 110 -14.72 -8.11 -3.06
CA LEU A 110 -14.44 -9.38 -2.38
C LEU A 110 -12.94 -9.70 -2.35
N GLN A 111 -12.22 -9.42 -3.44
CA GLN A 111 -10.77 -9.60 -3.50
C GLN A 111 -10.05 -8.71 -2.49
N GLY A 112 -10.48 -7.44 -2.33
CA GLY A 112 -9.97 -6.51 -1.32
C GLY A 112 -10.23 -6.99 0.12
N MET A 113 -11.40 -7.56 0.40
CA MET A 113 -11.71 -8.18 1.69
C MET A 113 -10.80 -9.39 1.98
N GLY A 114 -10.55 -10.26 0.99
CA GLY A 114 -9.60 -11.35 1.10
C GLY A 114 -8.19 -10.85 1.41
N ALA A 115 -7.73 -9.83 0.69
CA ALA A 115 -6.43 -9.19 0.92
C ALA A 115 -6.32 -8.53 2.32
N ALA A 116 -7.39 -7.92 2.82
CA ALA A 116 -7.42 -7.35 4.17
C ALA A 116 -7.18 -8.42 5.24
N LEU A 117 -7.86 -9.56 5.10
CA LEU A 117 -7.76 -10.65 6.04
C LEU A 117 -6.35 -11.27 6.04
N THR A 118 -5.74 -11.43 4.85
CA THR A 118 -4.37 -11.96 4.74
C THR A 118 -3.35 -10.99 5.34
N LEU A 119 -3.46 -9.69 5.09
CA LEU A 119 -2.54 -8.68 5.61
C LEU A 119 -2.58 -8.62 7.14
N VAL A 120 -3.78 -8.56 7.73
CA VAL A 120 -3.95 -8.53 9.19
C VAL A 120 -3.37 -9.78 9.86
N VAL A 121 -3.59 -10.96 9.26
CA VAL A 121 -3.06 -12.20 9.80
C VAL A 121 -1.54 -12.23 9.74
N VAL A 122 -0.92 -11.86 8.62
CA VAL A 122 0.54 -11.83 8.47
C VAL A 122 1.18 -10.96 9.55
N MET A 123 0.68 -9.73 9.72
CA MET A 123 1.18 -8.78 10.73
C MET A 123 1.01 -9.30 12.16
N SER A 124 -0.04 -10.08 12.41
CA SER A 124 -0.28 -10.71 13.70
C SER A 124 0.62 -11.92 13.92
N MET A 125 0.79 -12.79 12.91
CA MET A 125 1.65 -13.98 13.00
C MET A 125 3.11 -13.59 13.27
N VAL A 126 3.63 -12.53 12.65
CA VAL A 126 4.99 -12.03 12.95
C VAL A 126 5.15 -11.74 14.44
N ARG A 127 4.17 -11.08 15.05
CA ARG A 127 4.18 -10.75 16.50
C ARG A 127 3.94 -11.97 17.40
N ASP A 128 3.26 -13.01 16.88
CA ASP A 128 3.01 -14.22 17.63
C ASP A 128 4.26 -15.14 17.69
N VAL A 129 5.15 -15.06 16.67
CA VAL A 129 6.30 -15.98 16.50
C VAL A 129 7.66 -15.36 16.83
N ALA A 130 7.74 -14.04 16.93
CA ALA A 130 9.02 -13.33 17.15
C ALA A 130 8.82 -12.11 18.07
N ASP A 131 9.82 -11.87 18.93
CA ASP A 131 9.86 -10.74 19.84
C ASP A 131 11.13 -9.89 19.62
N GLY A 132 11.07 -8.62 20.04
CA GLY A 132 12.24 -7.72 20.06
C GLY A 132 12.93 -7.60 18.70
N VAL A 133 14.23 -7.87 18.65
CA VAL A 133 15.07 -7.72 17.45
C VAL A 133 14.64 -8.69 16.33
N GLN A 134 14.26 -9.92 16.67
CA GLN A 134 13.84 -10.92 15.67
C GLN A 134 12.52 -10.47 14.97
N ALA A 135 11.56 -9.95 15.71
CA ALA A 135 10.33 -9.41 15.14
C ALA A 135 10.64 -8.24 14.20
N ALA A 136 11.53 -7.32 14.61
CA ALA A 136 11.95 -6.20 13.78
C ALA A 136 12.62 -6.65 12.48
N GLN A 137 13.49 -7.65 12.52
CA GLN A 137 14.14 -8.23 11.34
C GLN A 137 13.14 -8.88 10.40
N LEU A 138 12.17 -9.63 10.93
CA LEU A 138 11.13 -10.28 10.13
C LEU A 138 10.21 -9.25 9.47
N PHE A 139 9.78 -8.21 10.20
CA PHE A 139 9.05 -7.08 9.62
C PHE A 139 9.83 -6.37 8.53
N ALA A 140 11.12 -6.09 8.75
CA ALA A 140 11.98 -5.44 7.76
C ALA A 140 12.09 -6.28 6.46
N LEU A 141 12.24 -7.60 6.59
CA LEU A 141 12.26 -8.50 5.44
C LEU A 141 10.92 -8.47 4.69
N LEU A 142 9.79 -8.57 5.40
CA LEU A 142 8.46 -8.51 4.80
C LEU A 142 8.23 -7.17 4.09
N MET A 143 8.59 -6.04 4.71
CA MET A 143 8.46 -4.73 4.10
C MET A 143 9.34 -4.56 2.87
N THR A 144 10.55 -5.15 2.85
CA THR A 144 11.41 -5.17 1.67
C THR A 144 10.74 -5.92 0.51
N ILE A 145 10.16 -7.08 0.78
CA ILE A 145 9.49 -7.89 -0.25
C ILE A 145 8.20 -7.21 -0.74
N VAL A 146 7.39 -6.67 0.16
CA VAL A 146 6.20 -5.89 -0.17
C VAL A 146 6.56 -4.65 -0.98
N GLY A 147 7.66 -3.97 -0.65
CA GLY A 147 8.16 -2.81 -1.38
C GLY A 147 8.68 -3.13 -2.79
N LEU A 148 9.03 -4.39 -3.09
CA LEU A 148 9.38 -4.82 -4.45
C LEU A 148 8.15 -5.05 -5.34
N ALA A 149 6.96 -5.27 -4.76
CA ALA A 149 5.75 -5.54 -5.52
C ALA A 149 5.38 -4.39 -6.49
N PRO A 150 5.38 -3.11 -6.10
CA PRO A 150 5.11 -2.00 -7.03
C PRO A 150 6.12 -1.87 -8.17
N VAL A 151 7.31 -2.46 -8.02
CA VAL A 151 8.33 -2.49 -9.07
C VAL A 151 8.07 -3.62 -10.06
N LEU A 152 7.79 -4.82 -9.56
CA LEU A 152 7.69 -6.04 -10.36
C LEU A 152 6.28 -6.27 -10.92
N ALA A 153 5.24 -6.01 -10.13
CA ALA A 153 3.87 -6.35 -10.50
C ALA A 153 3.37 -5.62 -11.75
N PRO A 154 3.60 -4.30 -11.95
CA PRO A 154 3.17 -3.62 -13.17
C PRO A 154 3.93 -4.12 -14.42
N ALA A 155 5.22 -4.45 -14.27
CA ALA A 155 6.02 -4.99 -15.37
C ALA A 155 5.51 -6.37 -15.81
N VAL A 156 5.27 -7.28 -14.84
CA VAL A 156 4.69 -8.60 -15.12
C VAL A 156 3.28 -8.46 -15.68
N GLY A 157 2.46 -7.59 -15.10
CA GLY A 157 1.10 -7.35 -15.54
C GLY A 157 1.04 -6.78 -16.96
N GLY A 158 1.90 -5.80 -17.28
CA GLY A 158 1.99 -5.22 -18.62
C GLY A 158 2.44 -6.22 -19.69
N LEU A 159 3.35 -7.12 -19.34
CA LEU A 159 3.76 -8.22 -20.25
C LEU A 159 2.63 -9.22 -20.48
N LEU A 160 1.93 -9.61 -19.42
CA LEU A 160 0.77 -10.52 -19.53
C LEU A 160 -0.36 -9.90 -20.35
N ASP A 161 -0.67 -8.63 -20.09
CA ASP A 161 -1.71 -7.90 -20.83
C ASP A 161 -1.39 -7.78 -22.31
N ALA A 162 -0.14 -7.47 -22.64
CA ALA A 162 0.29 -7.33 -24.04
C ALA A 162 0.16 -8.62 -24.87
N HIS A 163 0.27 -9.81 -24.24
CA HIS A 163 0.23 -11.10 -24.95
C HIS A 163 -1.11 -11.83 -24.82
N TYR A 164 -1.79 -11.69 -23.66
CA TYR A 164 -2.93 -12.52 -23.32
C TYR A 164 -4.16 -11.70 -22.85
N GLY A 165 -4.02 -10.36 -22.77
CA GLY A 165 -5.08 -9.46 -22.32
C GLY A 165 -5.26 -9.44 -20.79
N TRP A 166 -6.10 -8.50 -20.32
CA TRP A 166 -6.30 -8.22 -18.90
C TRP A 166 -6.91 -9.39 -18.09
N ARG A 167 -7.71 -10.25 -18.76
CA ARG A 167 -8.29 -11.44 -18.11
C ARG A 167 -7.19 -12.40 -17.62
N ALA A 168 -6.12 -12.54 -18.39
CA ALA A 168 -4.97 -13.34 -18.00
C ALA A 168 -4.24 -12.74 -16.79
N VAL A 169 -4.22 -11.43 -16.64
CA VAL A 169 -3.65 -10.77 -15.43
C VAL A 169 -4.46 -11.14 -14.19
N MET A 170 -5.80 -11.16 -14.27
CA MET A 170 -6.65 -11.59 -13.16
C MET A 170 -6.45 -13.08 -12.82
N LEU A 171 -6.29 -13.94 -13.84
CA LEU A 171 -5.97 -15.37 -13.64
C LEU A 171 -4.57 -15.56 -13.04
N ALA A 172 -3.60 -14.72 -13.39
CA ALA A 172 -2.27 -14.76 -12.77
C ALA A 172 -2.32 -14.38 -11.29
N LEU A 173 -3.16 -13.40 -10.90
CA LEU A 173 -3.44 -13.10 -9.49
C LEU A 173 -4.10 -14.29 -8.77
N ALA A 174 -5.05 -14.97 -9.42
CA ALA A 174 -5.64 -16.19 -8.89
C ALA A 174 -4.60 -17.30 -8.70
N SER A 175 -3.71 -17.49 -9.67
CA SER A 175 -2.62 -18.48 -9.63
C SER A 175 -1.62 -18.19 -8.51
N LEU A 176 -1.25 -16.92 -8.31
CA LEU A 176 -0.45 -16.47 -7.16
C LEU A 176 -1.16 -16.79 -5.84
N GLY A 177 -2.48 -16.56 -5.80
CA GLY A 177 -3.32 -16.92 -4.66
C GLY A 177 -3.32 -18.43 -4.38
N VAL A 178 -3.44 -19.28 -5.40
CA VAL A 178 -3.39 -20.75 -5.27
C VAL A 178 -2.04 -21.18 -4.73
N LEU A 179 -0.93 -20.67 -5.28
CA LEU A 179 0.41 -20.95 -4.77
C LEU A 179 0.54 -20.55 -3.29
N THR A 180 0.02 -19.37 -2.95
CA THR A 180 0.02 -18.87 -1.57
C THR A 180 -0.84 -19.74 -0.65
N LEU A 181 -2.01 -20.20 -1.12
CA LEU A 181 -2.91 -21.06 -0.36
C LEU A 181 -2.25 -22.41 -0.04
N LEU A 182 -1.66 -23.05 -1.05
CA LEU A 182 -0.96 -24.31 -0.90
C LEU A 182 0.24 -24.17 0.06
N ASN A 183 1.07 -23.15 -0.13
CA ASN A 183 2.18 -22.87 0.75
C ASN A 183 1.70 -22.63 2.20
N SER A 184 0.68 -21.78 2.40
CA SER A 184 0.15 -21.47 3.73
C SER A 184 -0.48 -22.69 4.40
N ALA A 185 -1.19 -23.53 3.64
CA ALA A 185 -1.80 -24.75 4.16
C ALA A 185 -0.77 -25.79 4.61
N LEU A 186 0.37 -25.86 3.92
CA LEU A 186 1.43 -26.84 4.21
C LEU A 186 2.41 -26.35 5.30
N PHE A 187 2.77 -25.06 5.31
CA PHE A 187 3.91 -24.58 6.10
C PHE A 187 3.54 -23.59 7.21
N LEU A 188 2.36 -22.94 7.17
CA LEU A 188 1.98 -22.00 8.23
C LEU A 188 1.16 -22.69 9.32
N PRO A 189 1.69 -22.80 10.56
CA PRO A 189 0.96 -23.36 11.70
C PRO A 189 -0.04 -22.34 12.28
N GLU A 190 -0.90 -22.82 13.20
CA GLU A 190 -1.66 -21.91 14.06
C GLU A 190 -0.73 -21.28 15.11
N THR A 191 -0.63 -19.95 15.10
CA THR A 191 0.26 -19.21 16.00
C THR A 191 -0.44 -18.66 17.24
N LEU A 192 -1.80 -18.59 17.24
CA LEU A 192 -2.58 -18.12 18.38
C LEU A 192 -3.24 -19.29 19.15
N PRO A 193 -2.67 -19.75 20.27
CA PRO A 193 -3.27 -20.79 21.09
C PRO A 193 -4.69 -20.42 21.57
N ARG A 194 -5.58 -21.41 21.68
CA ARG A 194 -6.97 -21.18 22.09
C ARG A 194 -7.09 -20.40 23.42
N ALA A 195 -6.16 -20.64 24.34
CA ALA A 195 -6.14 -19.96 25.66
C ALA A 195 -5.81 -18.45 25.57
N ARG A 196 -5.23 -17.98 24.47
CA ARG A 196 -4.89 -16.55 24.24
C ARG A 196 -5.89 -15.81 23.36
N ARG A 197 -6.96 -16.49 22.92
CA ARG A 197 -8.00 -15.86 22.08
C ARG A 197 -8.84 -14.92 22.94
N VAL A 198 -9.07 -13.72 22.44
CA VAL A 198 -9.71 -12.64 23.17
C VAL A 198 -11.03 -12.26 22.50
N SER A 199 -12.04 -11.95 23.31
CA SER A 199 -13.30 -11.37 22.82
C SER A 199 -13.07 -9.91 22.38
N PRO A 200 -13.72 -9.42 21.31
CA PRO A 200 -13.53 -8.07 20.77
C PRO A 200 -14.19 -6.96 21.60
N GLN A 201 -14.60 -7.27 22.83
CA GLN A 201 -15.30 -6.32 23.70
C GLN A 201 -14.45 -5.07 23.99
N GLY A 202 -15.02 -3.90 23.71
CA GLY A 202 -14.38 -2.61 24.01
C GLY A 202 -13.42 -2.08 22.94
N MET A 203 -13.19 -2.79 21.84
CA MET A 203 -12.25 -2.39 20.78
C MET A 203 -12.64 -1.06 20.12
N HIS A 204 -13.93 -0.78 19.93
CA HIS A 204 -14.43 0.50 19.41
C HIS A 204 -14.00 1.69 20.28
N ARG A 205 -13.95 1.51 21.61
CA ARG A 205 -13.46 2.54 22.54
C ARG A 205 -11.96 2.78 22.40
N THR A 206 -11.19 1.72 22.14
CA THR A 206 -9.75 1.82 21.86
C THR A 206 -9.52 2.59 20.57
N TYR A 207 -10.22 2.25 19.48
CA TYR A 207 -10.12 2.98 18.21
C TYR A 207 -10.52 4.46 18.36
N ALA A 208 -11.63 4.75 19.05
CA ALA A 208 -12.06 6.12 19.27
C ALA A 208 -11.03 6.93 20.09
N ARG A 209 -10.40 6.33 21.10
CA ARG A 209 -9.35 6.97 21.90
C ARG A 209 -8.14 7.31 21.05
N ILE A 210 -7.68 6.37 20.21
CA ILE A 210 -6.52 6.57 19.34
C ILE A 210 -6.84 7.63 18.29
N ALA A 211 -8.02 7.58 17.66
CA ALA A 211 -8.46 8.53 16.63
C ALA A 211 -8.57 9.97 17.13
N LEU A 212 -8.84 10.17 18.43
CA LEU A 212 -8.95 11.51 19.05
C LEU A 212 -7.61 12.04 19.57
N ASP A 213 -6.57 11.22 19.59
CA ASP A 213 -5.23 11.63 20.01
C ASP A 213 -4.52 12.43 18.91
N ARG A 214 -4.24 13.71 19.17
CA ARG A 214 -3.55 14.58 18.21
C ARG A 214 -2.15 14.10 17.84
N ALA A 215 -1.48 13.43 18.78
CA ALA A 215 -0.14 12.86 18.54
C ALA A 215 -0.17 11.73 17.51
N PHE A 216 -1.30 11.01 17.40
CA PHE A 216 -1.55 10.03 16.35
C PHE A 216 -2.17 10.68 15.11
N LEU A 217 -3.20 11.50 15.28
CA LEU A 217 -4.05 11.98 14.17
C LEU A 217 -3.28 12.80 13.15
N LEU A 218 -2.40 13.72 13.59
CA LEU A 218 -1.66 14.59 12.65
C LEU A 218 -0.69 13.80 11.77
N PRO A 219 0.22 12.95 12.31
CA PRO A 219 1.06 12.11 11.44
C PRO A 219 0.24 11.12 10.60
N ALA A 220 -0.88 10.59 11.13
CA ALA A 220 -1.76 9.70 10.37
C ALA A 220 -2.41 10.40 9.16
N LEU A 221 -2.88 11.65 9.33
CA LEU A 221 -3.42 12.45 8.22
C LEU A 221 -2.35 12.84 7.21
N ALA A 222 -1.15 13.22 7.65
CA ALA A 222 -0.03 13.52 6.77
C ALA A 222 0.39 12.30 5.94
N LEU A 223 0.48 11.13 6.58
CA LEU A 223 0.75 9.86 5.92
C LEU A 223 -0.37 9.47 4.94
N SER A 224 -1.63 9.65 5.34
CA SER A 224 -2.78 9.38 4.46
C SER A 224 -2.80 10.31 3.25
N ALA A 225 -2.43 11.58 3.40
CA ALA A 225 -2.26 12.51 2.28
C ALA A 225 -1.10 12.11 1.37
N THR A 226 0.00 11.55 1.93
CA THR A 226 1.11 11.00 1.15
C THR A 226 0.65 9.81 0.30
N PHE A 227 -0.16 8.92 0.85
CA PHE A 227 -0.77 7.82 0.10
C PHE A 227 -1.85 8.29 -0.88
N PHE A 228 -2.61 9.34 -0.53
CA PHE A 228 -3.52 9.99 -1.47
C PHE A 228 -2.79 10.47 -2.73
N PHE A 229 -1.62 11.11 -2.56
CA PHE A 229 -0.76 11.49 -3.69
C PHE A 229 -0.31 10.28 -4.50
N LEU A 230 0.15 9.21 -3.85
CA LEU A 230 0.56 7.97 -4.52
C LEU A 230 -0.59 7.39 -5.37
N PHE A 231 -1.78 7.28 -4.79
CA PHE A 231 -2.93 6.73 -5.49
C PHE A 231 -3.52 7.70 -6.53
N ALA A 232 -3.32 9.00 -6.38
CA ALA A 232 -3.59 9.98 -7.43
C ALA A 232 -2.62 9.80 -8.62
N TYR A 233 -1.35 9.52 -8.35
CA TYR A 233 -0.39 9.15 -9.40
C TYR A 233 -0.82 7.86 -10.09
N ILE A 234 -1.08 6.80 -9.35
CA ILE A 234 -1.54 5.51 -9.87
C ILE A 234 -2.79 5.67 -10.73
N GLY A 235 -3.78 6.45 -10.26
CA GLY A 235 -5.07 6.64 -10.90
C GLY A 235 -5.01 7.26 -12.30
N GLY A 236 -4.05 8.16 -12.56
CA GLY A 236 -3.92 8.81 -13.86
C GLY A 236 -2.79 8.27 -14.75
N ALA A 237 -1.74 7.70 -14.14
CA ALA A 237 -0.51 7.35 -14.85
C ALA A 237 -0.75 6.37 -16.02
N SER A 238 -1.57 5.34 -15.83
CA SER A 238 -1.81 4.33 -16.86
C SER A 238 -2.46 4.93 -18.12
N LEU A 239 -3.45 5.81 -17.96
CA LEU A 239 -4.11 6.46 -19.09
C LEU A 239 -3.17 7.46 -19.77
N VAL A 240 -2.56 8.37 -19.02
CA VAL A 240 -1.69 9.43 -19.56
C VAL A 240 -0.50 8.84 -20.28
N TYR A 241 0.18 7.84 -19.69
CA TYR A 241 1.38 7.27 -20.31
C TYR A 241 1.06 6.45 -21.56
N GLN A 242 -0.06 5.73 -21.58
CA GLN A 242 -0.43 4.92 -22.74
C GLN A 242 -1.14 5.73 -23.83
N ARG A 243 -2.11 6.59 -23.49
CA ARG A 243 -2.91 7.35 -24.47
C ARG A 243 -2.16 8.59 -24.97
N ASP A 244 -1.64 9.41 -24.02
CA ASP A 244 -1.10 10.72 -24.38
C ASP A 244 0.38 10.68 -24.76
N PHE A 245 1.13 9.74 -24.15
CA PHE A 245 2.56 9.54 -24.47
C PHE A 245 2.84 8.31 -25.32
N GLY A 246 1.80 7.54 -25.71
CA GLY A 246 1.91 6.45 -26.70
C GLY A 246 2.65 5.21 -26.21
N LEU A 247 2.79 4.99 -24.89
CA LEU A 247 3.43 3.78 -24.38
C LEU A 247 2.52 2.55 -24.58
N SER A 248 3.13 1.41 -24.92
CA SER A 248 2.46 0.12 -24.83
C SER A 248 2.23 -0.29 -23.38
N ALA A 249 1.32 -1.23 -23.10
CA ALA A 249 1.08 -1.75 -21.76
C ALA A 249 2.37 -2.30 -21.10
N SER A 250 3.21 -2.99 -21.87
CA SER A 250 4.51 -3.49 -21.39
C SER A 250 5.50 -2.36 -21.08
N SER A 251 5.61 -1.36 -21.96
CA SER A 251 6.47 -0.19 -21.72
C SER A 251 5.99 0.64 -20.54
N PHE A 252 4.67 0.82 -20.39
CA PHE A 252 4.09 1.43 -19.19
C PHE A 252 4.48 0.67 -17.92
N GLY A 253 4.34 -0.66 -17.92
CA GLY A 253 4.70 -1.48 -16.76
C GLY A 253 6.16 -1.32 -16.34
N LEU A 254 7.08 -1.23 -17.29
CA LEU A 254 8.50 -1.01 -17.02
C LEU A 254 8.78 0.41 -16.48
N VAL A 255 8.21 1.44 -17.09
CA VAL A 255 8.39 2.84 -16.65
C VAL A 255 7.77 3.03 -15.26
N PHE A 256 6.58 2.49 -15.04
CA PHE A 256 5.91 2.56 -13.74
C PHE A 256 6.71 1.81 -12.67
N GLY A 257 7.21 0.61 -12.98
CA GLY A 257 8.11 -0.14 -12.09
C GLY A 257 9.38 0.63 -11.76
N ALA A 258 9.99 1.31 -12.74
CA ALA A 258 11.15 2.17 -12.51
C ALA A 258 10.84 3.32 -11.53
N THR A 259 9.65 3.92 -11.61
CA THR A 259 9.22 4.93 -10.61
C THR A 259 8.96 4.31 -9.24
N GLY A 260 8.54 3.05 -9.15
CA GLY A 260 8.46 2.28 -7.91
C GLY A 260 9.83 2.11 -7.21
N VAL A 261 10.92 1.97 -8.00
CA VAL A 261 12.30 1.96 -7.45
C VAL A 261 12.60 3.26 -6.71
N ALA A 262 12.09 4.41 -7.17
CA ALA A 262 12.29 5.68 -6.49
C ALA A 262 11.73 5.67 -5.07
N VAL A 263 10.55 5.09 -4.85
CA VAL A 263 9.95 4.93 -3.51
C VAL A 263 10.85 4.10 -2.60
N LEU A 264 11.35 2.95 -3.10
CA LEU A 264 12.28 2.10 -2.34
C LEU A 264 13.56 2.84 -1.96
N LEU A 265 14.18 3.53 -2.92
CA LEU A 265 15.39 4.31 -2.67
C LEU A 265 15.15 5.42 -1.65
N GLY A 266 13.98 6.09 -1.72
CA GLY A 266 13.56 7.09 -0.75
C GLY A 266 13.41 6.51 0.66
N ALA A 267 12.73 5.37 0.81
CA ALA A 267 12.56 4.69 2.08
C ALA A 267 13.90 4.22 2.67
N MET A 268 14.81 3.68 1.83
CA MET A 268 16.16 3.29 2.23
C MET A 268 16.99 4.51 2.68
N ALA A 269 16.89 5.63 1.95
CA ALA A 269 17.54 6.87 2.32
C ALA A 269 17.03 7.39 3.66
N SER A 270 15.71 7.36 3.89
CA SER A 270 15.09 7.71 5.17
C SER A 270 15.67 6.87 6.31
N GLY A 271 15.73 5.54 6.15
CA GLY A 271 16.26 4.63 7.17
C GLY A 271 17.72 4.90 7.53
N ARG A 272 18.57 5.28 6.54
CA ARG A 272 19.97 5.62 6.77
C ARG A 272 20.20 7.01 7.38
N LEU A 273 19.32 7.95 7.05
CA LEU A 273 19.47 9.35 7.43
C LEU A 273 18.74 9.72 8.72
N VAL A 274 17.85 8.84 9.21
CA VAL A 274 16.99 9.13 10.36
C VAL A 274 17.78 9.39 11.64
N GLU A 275 18.88 8.67 11.88
CA GLU A 275 19.72 8.87 13.04
C GLU A 275 20.39 10.25 13.03
N LYS A 276 20.75 10.76 11.85
CA LYS A 276 21.43 12.05 11.70
C LYS A 276 20.49 13.25 11.71
N TYR A 277 19.33 13.14 11.03
CA TYR A 277 18.46 14.29 10.79
C TYR A 277 17.15 14.24 11.58
N GLY A 278 16.76 13.06 12.10
CA GLY A 278 15.51 12.84 12.80
C GLY A 278 14.29 12.75 11.87
N VAL A 279 13.23 12.10 12.38
CA VAL A 279 12.01 11.82 11.60
C VAL A 279 11.29 13.08 11.14
N ALA A 280 11.24 14.14 11.95
CA ALA A 280 10.53 15.38 11.62
C ALA A 280 11.18 16.13 10.44
N ARG A 281 12.50 16.21 10.38
CA ARG A 281 13.20 16.84 9.25
C ARG A 281 13.07 16.01 7.98
N LEU A 282 13.19 14.68 8.09
CA LEU A 282 13.06 13.79 6.94
C LEU A 282 11.64 13.83 6.36
N SER A 283 10.60 13.88 7.19
CA SER A 283 9.23 14.00 6.68
C SER A 283 9.03 15.31 5.89
N VAL A 284 9.57 16.43 6.38
CA VAL A 284 9.48 17.74 5.70
C VAL A 284 10.30 17.75 4.40
N THR A 285 11.54 17.25 4.42
CA THR A 285 12.38 17.22 3.20
C THR A 285 11.81 16.28 2.15
N GLY A 286 11.25 15.13 2.56
CA GLY A 286 10.58 14.20 1.66
C GLY A 286 9.34 14.82 1.01
N SER A 287 8.48 15.48 1.79
CA SER A 287 7.30 16.15 1.24
C SER A 287 7.64 17.33 0.32
N ALA A 288 8.71 18.08 0.62
CA ALA A 288 9.22 19.13 -0.25
C ALA A 288 9.73 18.57 -1.58
N ALA A 289 10.45 17.43 -1.56
CA ALA A 289 10.89 16.74 -2.78
C ALA A 289 9.70 16.23 -3.61
N MET A 290 8.63 15.72 -2.95
CA MET A 290 7.39 15.36 -3.63
C MET A 290 6.80 16.54 -4.39
N LEU A 291 6.65 17.67 -3.73
CA LEU A 291 6.10 18.90 -4.32
C LEU A 291 6.96 19.40 -5.47
N CYS A 292 8.28 19.48 -5.27
CA CYS A 292 9.22 19.90 -6.31
C CYS A 292 9.16 18.97 -7.54
N GLY A 293 9.14 17.65 -7.33
CA GLY A 293 9.06 16.68 -8.42
C GLY A 293 7.76 16.78 -9.22
N ALA A 294 6.62 16.90 -8.53
CA ALA A 294 5.32 17.11 -9.18
C ALA A 294 5.25 18.44 -9.94
N GLY A 295 5.79 19.52 -9.36
CA GLY A 295 5.91 20.83 -10.01
C GLY A 295 6.79 20.80 -11.25
N LEU A 296 7.94 20.12 -11.20
CA LEU A 296 8.83 19.93 -12.36
C LEU A 296 8.14 19.14 -13.48
N ALA A 297 7.40 18.08 -13.13
CA ALA A 297 6.61 17.31 -14.10
C ALA A 297 5.53 18.18 -14.76
N LEU A 298 4.81 18.99 -13.98
CA LEU A 298 3.78 19.90 -14.48
C LEU A 298 4.37 20.97 -15.40
N LEU A 299 5.44 21.65 -14.99
CA LEU A 299 6.12 22.68 -15.78
C LEU A 299 6.71 22.11 -17.08
N GLY A 300 7.32 20.92 -17.00
CA GLY A 300 7.85 20.24 -18.17
C GLY A 300 6.77 19.81 -19.16
N ALA A 301 5.63 19.31 -18.67
CA ALA A 301 4.49 19.01 -19.53
C ALA A 301 3.89 20.26 -20.17
N TRP A 302 3.79 21.34 -19.40
CA TRP A 302 3.31 22.65 -19.90
C TRP A 302 4.25 23.22 -20.98
N ALA A 303 5.56 23.06 -20.83
CA ALA A 303 6.57 23.45 -21.81
C ALA A 303 6.66 22.52 -23.04
N GLY A 304 5.81 21.48 -23.12
CA GLY A 304 5.79 20.55 -24.24
C GLY A 304 6.89 19.48 -24.24
N ALA A 305 7.64 19.32 -23.13
CA ALA A 305 8.71 18.33 -23.03
C ALA A 305 8.18 16.87 -22.87
N GLY A 306 6.86 16.69 -22.72
CA GLY A 306 6.20 15.38 -22.70
C GLY A 306 6.74 14.43 -21.64
N ILE A 307 6.85 13.15 -22.01
CA ILE A 307 7.29 12.07 -21.10
C ILE A 307 8.71 12.30 -20.56
N ALA A 308 9.60 12.96 -21.33
CA ALA A 308 10.98 13.21 -20.94
C ALA A 308 11.12 14.11 -19.71
N ALA A 309 10.12 14.94 -19.41
CA ALA A 309 10.07 15.74 -18.20
C ALA A 309 9.18 15.10 -17.11
N VAL A 310 8.07 14.47 -17.51
CA VAL A 310 7.09 13.90 -16.57
C VAL A 310 7.70 12.74 -15.78
N VAL A 311 8.38 11.79 -16.44
CA VAL A 311 8.95 10.60 -15.75
C VAL A 311 10.05 10.99 -14.75
N PRO A 312 11.06 11.82 -15.09
CA PRO A 312 12.04 12.26 -14.10
C PRO A 312 11.44 13.09 -12.97
N GLY A 313 10.48 13.99 -13.27
CA GLY A 313 9.77 14.75 -12.24
C GLY A 313 9.03 13.83 -11.27
N MET A 314 8.31 12.83 -11.78
CA MET A 314 7.63 11.85 -10.94
C MET A 314 8.60 10.93 -10.20
N PHE A 315 9.77 10.62 -10.77
CA PHE A 315 10.82 9.89 -10.04
C PHE A 315 11.28 10.67 -8.80
N VAL A 316 11.53 11.97 -8.94
CA VAL A 316 11.88 12.85 -7.79
C VAL A 316 10.73 12.92 -6.78
N ALA A 317 9.48 13.06 -7.26
CA ALA A 317 8.31 13.09 -6.39
C ALA A 317 8.15 11.80 -5.59
N LEU A 318 8.27 10.64 -6.22
CA LEU A 318 8.11 9.33 -5.57
C LEU A 318 9.31 8.97 -4.68
N PHE A 319 10.52 9.44 -5.00
CA PHE A 319 11.66 9.36 -4.09
C PHE A 319 11.39 10.14 -2.79
N GLY A 320 10.89 11.38 -2.93
CA GLY A 320 10.46 12.20 -1.79
C GLY A 320 9.33 11.54 -0.98
N LEU A 321 8.39 10.90 -1.68
CA LEU A 321 7.32 10.12 -1.06
C LEU A 321 7.89 9.01 -0.16
N GLY A 322 8.82 8.20 -0.66
CA GLY A 322 9.43 7.13 0.12
C GLY A 322 10.13 7.63 1.40
N ILE A 323 10.79 8.81 1.32
CA ILE A 323 11.38 9.45 2.51
C ILE A 323 10.29 9.88 3.50
N ALA A 324 9.25 10.58 3.03
CA ALA A 324 8.19 11.12 3.88
C ALA A 324 7.35 10.01 4.52
N GLU A 325 7.00 8.98 3.75
CA GLU A 325 6.21 7.82 4.20
C GLU A 325 6.88 7.11 5.37
N ALA A 326 8.16 6.73 5.23
CA ALA A 326 8.89 6.03 6.28
C ALA A 326 8.97 6.85 7.57
N ALA A 327 9.22 8.17 7.46
CA ALA A 327 9.31 9.06 8.60
C ALA A 327 7.95 9.28 9.28
N LEU A 328 6.88 9.51 8.51
CA LEU A 328 5.52 9.72 9.03
C LEU A 328 4.93 8.45 9.65
N MET A 329 5.22 7.27 9.07
CA MET A 329 4.84 5.98 9.63
C MET A 329 5.47 5.79 11.03
N ALA A 330 6.77 6.10 11.17
CA ALA A 330 7.46 6.02 12.45
C ALA A 330 6.84 6.97 13.49
N MET A 331 6.45 8.19 13.10
CA MET A 331 5.79 9.16 13.99
C MET A 331 4.39 8.68 14.41
N ALA A 332 3.57 8.20 13.47
CA ALA A 332 2.24 7.72 13.74
C ALA A 332 2.24 6.51 14.68
N MET A 333 3.10 5.53 14.39
CA MET A 333 3.22 4.31 15.19
C MET A 333 3.86 4.57 16.57
N GLY A 334 4.83 5.50 16.64
CA GLY A 334 5.50 5.89 17.88
C GLY A 334 4.60 6.63 18.88
N SER A 335 3.46 7.18 18.44
CA SER A 335 2.51 7.90 19.30
C SER A 335 1.81 7.01 20.33
N GLN A 336 1.71 5.68 20.08
CA GLN A 336 0.93 4.74 20.88
C GLN A 336 1.75 3.52 21.30
N GLN A 337 2.21 3.50 22.56
CA GLN A 337 3.08 2.41 23.05
C GLN A 337 2.32 1.13 23.43
N ARG A 338 1.03 1.23 23.85
CA ARG A 338 0.28 0.11 24.45
C ARG A 338 -0.71 -0.60 23.51
N ALA A 339 -1.05 -0.01 22.37
CA ALA A 339 -2.11 -0.51 21.47
C ALA A 339 -1.63 -0.59 20.01
N LEU A 340 -0.40 -1.04 19.78
CA LEU A 340 0.24 -1.04 18.46
C LEU A 340 -0.58 -1.71 17.36
N GLY A 341 -1.26 -2.83 17.68
CA GLY A 341 -2.11 -3.53 16.71
C GLY A 341 -3.33 -2.71 16.28
N SER A 342 -4.04 -2.12 17.26
CA SER A 342 -5.18 -1.24 16.98
C SER A 342 -4.74 0.03 16.27
N THR A 343 -3.58 0.58 16.61
CA THR A 343 -2.98 1.75 15.96
C THR A 343 -2.69 1.46 14.50
N ALA A 344 -2.03 0.34 14.19
CA ALA A 344 -1.73 -0.07 12.82
C ALA A 344 -3.00 -0.32 11.99
N ALA A 345 -4.00 -1.01 12.57
CA ALA A 345 -5.26 -1.27 11.89
C ALA A 345 -6.04 0.02 11.59
N LEU A 346 -6.11 0.94 12.55
CA LEU A 346 -6.77 2.23 12.38
C LEU A 346 -6.04 3.10 11.35
N LEU A 347 -4.71 3.16 11.43
CA LEU A 347 -3.87 3.88 10.48
C LEU A 347 -4.07 3.36 9.05
N GLY A 348 -3.98 2.04 8.85
CA GLY A 348 -4.20 1.41 7.56
C GLY A 348 -5.62 1.65 7.01
N ALA A 349 -6.63 1.62 7.87
CA ALA A 349 -8.01 1.89 7.47
C ALA A 349 -8.20 3.35 7.02
N ILE A 350 -7.71 4.33 7.79
CA ILE A 350 -7.77 5.76 7.42
C ILE A 350 -7.01 6.00 6.12
N GLN A 351 -5.80 5.48 6.03
CA GLN A 351 -4.90 5.60 4.88
C GLN A 351 -5.53 5.06 3.60
N MET A 352 -6.03 3.82 3.61
CA MET A 352 -6.62 3.20 2.43
C MET A 352 -7.96 3.83 2.05
N THR A 353 -8.79 4.22 3.03
CA THR A 353 -10.06 4.89 2.77
C THR A 353 -9.86 6.27 2.12
N LEU A 354 -8.97 7.10 2.67
CA LEU A 354 -8.69 8.41 2.08
C LEU A 354 -8.03 8.28 0.70
N SER A 355 -7.10 7.33 0.55
CA SER A 355 -6.40 7.10 -0.72
C SER A 355 -7.31 6.56 -1.81
N SER A 356 -8.35 5.81 -1.45
CA SER A 356 -9.31 5.28 -2.43
C SER A 356 -10.07 6.37 -3.17
N LEU A 357 -10.23 7.55 -2.56
CA LEU A 357 -10.88 8.70 -3.20
C LEU A 357 -9.99 9.36 -4.26
N ALA A 358 -8.67 9.19 -4.16
CA ALA A 358 -7.72 9.78 -5.08
C ALA A 358 -7.81 9.18 -6.49
N THR A 359 -8.05 7.85 -6.57
CA THR A 359 -7.99 7.13 -7.85
C THR A 359 -9.04 7.58 -8.86
N PRO A 360 -10.36 7.68 -8.54
CA PRO A 360 -11.35 8.13 -9.50
C PRO A 360 -11.22 9.62 -9.83
N LEU A 361 -10.81 10.46 -8.88
CA LEU A 361 -10.57 11.89 -9.11
C LEU A 361 -9.41 12.09 -10.09
N ALA A 362 -8.28 11.42 -9.86
CA ALA A 362 -7.12 11.49 -10.75
C ALA A 362 -7.44 10.92 -12.13
N ALA A 363 -8.21 9.83 -12.20
CA ALA A 363 -8.65 9.24 -13.45
C ALA A 363 -9.52 10.19 -14.27
N SER A 364 -10.53 10.80 -13.65
CA SER A 364 -11.39 11.79 -14.32
C SER A 364 -10.59 12.98 -14.86
N LEU A 365 -9.62 13.49 -14.09
CA LEU A 365 -8.77 14.59 -14.53
C LEU A 365 -7.81 14.15 -15.64
N SER A 366 -7.31 12.92 -15.62
CA SER A 366 -6.44 12.37 -16.67
C SER A 366 -7.15 12.17 -18.00
N GLU A 367 -8.48 12.01 -18.02
CA GLU A 367 -9.27 11.97 -19.25
C GLU A 367 -9.18 13.28 -20.05
N TRP A 368 -8.91 14.41 -19.38
CA TRP A 368 -8.69 15.73 -19.98
C TRP A 368 -7.23 15.99 -20.39
N GLY A 369 -6.35 15.02 -20.19
CA GLY A 369 -4.94 15.09 -20.56
C GLY A 369 -3.97 15.17 -19.38
N PRO A 370 -2.66 15.29 -19.65
CA PRO A 370 -1.63 15.24 -18.61
C PRO A 370 -1.64 16.45 -17.66
N LEU A 371 -1.97 17.67 -18.16
CA LEU A 371 -1.87 18.88 -17.36
C LEU A 371 -2.84 18.94 -16.17
N PRO A 372 -4.15 18.64 -16.32
CA PRO A 372 -5.07 18.62 -15.17
C PRO A 372 -4.68 17.59 -14.12
N TRP A 373 -4.21 16.42 -14.54
CA TRP A 373 -3.74 15.38 -13.64
C TRP A 373 -2.47 15.80 -12.87
N LEU A 374 -1.46 16.37 -13.56
CA LEU A 374 -0.23 16.85 -12.93
C LEU A 374 -0.48 18.06 -12.00
N LEU A 375 -1.43 18.92 -12.34
CA LEU A 375 -1.87 20.00 -11.45
C LEU A 375 -2.50 19.42 -10.18
N PHE A 376 -3.35 18.40 -10.30
CA PHE A 376 -3.94 17.71 -9.14
C PHE A 376 -2.87 17.10 -8.25
N LEU A 377 -1.85 16.44 -8.82
CA LEU A 377 -0.72 15.92 -8.07
C LEU A 377 0.07 17.03 -7.36
N THR A 378 0.28 18.16 -8.02
CA THR A 378 0.97 19.31 -7.42
C THR A 378 0.20 19.86 -6.22
N VAL A 379 -1.13 20.02 -6.35
CA VAL A 379 -2.01 20.42 -5.24
C VAL A 379 -2.01 19.40 -4.11
N ALA A 380 -2.05 18.12 -4.42
CA ALA A 380 -1.92 17.07 -3.41
C ALA A 380 -0.56 17.14 -2.70
N GLY A 381 0.54 17.39 -3.43
CA GLY A 381 1.87 17.62 -2.87
C GLY A 381 1.94 18.84 -1.93
N LEU A 382 1.23 19.92 -2.24
CA LEU A 382 1.07 21.09 -1.34
C LEU A 382 0.35 20.69 -0.04
N LEU A 383 -0.74 19.93 -0.13
CA LEU A 383 -1.47 19.45 1.03
C LEU A 383 -0.58 18.56 1.92
N VAL A 384 0.17 17.63 1.32
CA VAL A 384 1.13 16.78 2.06
C VAL A 384 2.16 17.65 2.77
N SER A 385 2.76 18.61 2.07
CA SER A 385 3.78 19.49 2.65
C SER A 385 3.22 20.32 3.81
N TRP A 386 2.01 20.84 3.69
CA TRP A 386 1.33 21.58 4.74
C TRP A 386 1.06 20.71 5.98
N LEU A 387 0.47 19.52 5.81
CA LEU A 387 0.20 18.59 6.90
C LEU A 387 1.49 18.12 7.59
N THR A 388 2.53 17.86 6.82
CA THR A 388 3.83 17.43 7.33
C THR A 388 4.49 18.53 8.17
N LEU A 389 4.43 19.79 7.72
CA LEU A 389 4.91 20.93 8.50
C LEU A 389 4.11 21.13 9.80
N ALA A 390 2.79 20.95 9.76
CA ALA A 390 1.95 20.98 10.96
C ALA A 390 2.34 19.88 11.94
N THR A 391 2.56 18.66 11.44
CA THR A 391 3.01 17.50 12.24
C THR A 391 4.37 17.76 12.89
N ALA A 392 5.34 18.28 12.14
CA ALA A 392 6.68 18.57 12.62
C ALA A 392 6.73 19.64 13.75
N ARG A 393 5.76 20.58 13.75
CA ARG A 393 5.63 21.59 14.83
C ARG A 393 5.11 21.02 16.13
N VAL A 394 4.25 19.99 16.07
CA VAL A 394 3.68 19.35 17.27
C VAL A 394 4.62 18.29 17.86
N HIS A 395 5.50 17.73 17.03
CA HIS A 395 6.56 16.80 17.46
C HIS A 395 7.94 17.49 17.33
N PRO A 396 8.27 18.48 18.20
CA PRO A 396 9.58 19.13 18.14
C PRO A 396 10.65 18.08 18.34
N VAL A 397 11.72 18.17 17.55
CA VAL A 397 12.92 17.36 17.67
C VAL A 397 13.38 17.44 19.11
N HIS A 398 13.26 16.33 19.86
CA HIS A 398 14.12 16.18 21.02
C HIS A 398 15.54 16.14 20.46
N ALA A 399 16.22 17.28 20.53
CA ALA A 399 17.64 17.34 20.35
C ALA A 399 18.20 16.37 21.39
N SER A 400 18.55 15.17 20.93
CA SER A 400 19.29 14.22 21.73
C SER A 400 20.45 14.99 22.32
N SER A 401 20.54 14.99 23.64
CA SER A 401 21.67 15.40 24.46
C SER A 401 22.96 14.67 24.02
N LEU A 402 23.51 15.09 22.90
CA LEU A 402 24.87 14.81 22.45
C LEU A 402 25.71 16.05 22.78
N GLY A 403 26.02 16.20 24.07
CA GLY A 403 26.81 17.32 24.51
C GLY A 403 26.99 17.38 26.03
N ALA A 404 27.30 16.25 26.66
CA ALA A 404 27.90 16.22 27.98
C ALA A 404 28.41 14.80 28.29
N HIS A 405 29.54 14.43 27.77
CA HIS A 405 30.58 13.69 28.51
C HIS A 405 31.87 13.68 27.67
#